data_55e15152169189960aa86096d9ce113a
#
_entry.id   55e15152169189960aa86096d9ce113a
#
_cell.length_a   1.000
_cell.length_b   1.000
_cell.length_c   1.000
_cell.angle_alpha   90.00
_cell.angle_beta   90.00
_cell.angle_gamma   90.00
#
_symmetry.space_group_name_H-M   'P 1'
#
loop_
_entity.id
_entity.type
_entity.pdbx_description
1 polymer ?
#
loop_
_entity_poly.entity_id
_entity_poly.type
_entity_poly.pdbx_seq_one_letter_code
_entity_poly.pdbx_strand_id
1 'polypeptide(L)'
;MSPDLHDGDPTHTGVLIPWANTVVEAELHRVTRQSIIWHYARLVPASRTTRLDARFLKGLLEAVPGALAQLSELPLRLVYLACTSAAFMYPESTDAAQQEARVLLVSAFDAITVALSRLAVTRIVLLTPYPDEMAEAEAHMFRRSGIDVTGRASLGLADGYDTITGVQVKELIENVSCGAIDKAEAIVLSCTGWPTFDLIPELQKSLGKPVISSNLAIGWHAQQARRPDAA
;
A
#
# COMPACT_ATOMS: atom_id res chain seq x y z
N MET A 1 -9.28 29.40 -12.21
CA MET A 1 -10.18 29.55 -11.04
C MET A 1 -10.48 28.15 -10.54
N SER A 2 -9.84 27.73 -9.46
CA SER A 2 -10.21 26.45 -8.81
C SER A 2 -11.55 26.66 -8.12
N PRO A 3 -12.54 25.76 -8.30
CA PRO A 3 -13.78 25.86 -7.55
C PRO A 3 -13.49 25.71 -6.05
N ASP A 4 -14.01 26.60 -5.25
CA ASP A 4 -13.98 26.49 -3.79
C ASP A 4 -14.73 25.22 -3.40
N LEU A 5 -14.00 24.19 -2.98
CA LEU A 5 -14.58 22.97 -2.44
C LEU A 5 -15.18 23.30 -1.07
N HIS A 6 -16.49 23.22 -0.95
CA HIS A 6 -17.17 23.33 0.33
C HIS A 6 -16.82 22.15 1.24
N ASP A 7 -16.84 22.38 2.55
CA ASP A 7 -16.50 21.43 3.62
C ASP A 7 -17.53 20.26 3.70
N GLY A 8 -17.74 19.57 2.62
CA GLY A 8 -18.72 18.48 2.43
C GLY A 8 -18.59 17.80 1.08
N ASP A 9 -17.86 18.42 0.13
CA ASP A 9 -17.69 17.82 -1.19
C ASP A 9 -16.71 16.64 -1.14
N PRO A 10 -17.01 15.55 -1.85
CA PRO A 10 -16.11 14.42 -1.92
C PRO A 10 -14.78 14.82 -2.61
N THR A 11 -13.67 14.33 -2.07
CA THR A 11 -12.35 14.59 -2.66
C THR A 11 -12.05 13.59 -3.78
N HIS A 12 -11.66 14.12 -4.94
CA HIS A 12 -11.20 13.31 -6.07
C HIS A 12 -9.75 12.87 -5.85
N THR A 13 -9.50 11.56 -5.87
CA THR A 13 -8.20 10.96 -5.62
C THR A 13 -7.90 9.89 -6.67
N GLY A 14 -6.71 9.95 -7.27
CA GLY A 14 -6.27 8.99 -8.27
C GLY A 14 -5.59 7.78 -7.64
N VAL A 15 -5.65 6.63 -8.33
CA VAL A 15 -4.94 5.42 -7.94
C VAL A 15 -4.38 4.72 -9.18
N LEU A 16 -3.09 4.53 -9.22
CA LEU A 16 -2.40 3.75 -10.23
C LEU A 16 -2.27 2.31 -9.73
N ILE A 17 -2.93 1.38 -10.41
CA ILE A 17 -3.06 -0.02 -9.96
C ILE A 17 -2.29 -0.93 -10.92
N PRO A 18 -1.49 -1.91 -10.44
CA PRO A 18 -0.98 -2.97 -11.28
C PRO A 18 -2.09 -3.62 -12.10
N TRP A 19 -1.85 -3.82 -13.38
CA TRP A 19 -2.90 -4.11 -14.39
C TRP A 19 -3.81 -5.31 -14.05
N ALA A 20 -3.29 -6.32 -13.35
CA ALA A 20 -4.03 -7.53 -12.95
C ALA A 20 -4.53 -7.50 -11.50
N ASN A 21 -4.29 -6.41 -10.73
CA ASN A 21 -4.75 -6.33 -9.34
C ASN A 21 -6.27 -6.08 -9.30
N THR A 22 -6.99 -6.94 -8.60
CA THR A 22 -8.46 -6.91 -8.44
C THR A 22 -8.88 -6.50 -7.02
N VAL A 23 -7.96 -6.33 -6.10
CA VAL A 23 -8.22 -6.15 -4.67
C VAL A 23 -8.33 -4.68 -4.27
N VAL A 24 -7.46 -3.82 -4.81
CA VAL A 24 -7.36 -2.40 -4.44
C VAL A 24 -8.70 -1.68 -4.55
N GLU A 25 -9.39 -1.82 -5.68
CA GLU A 25 -10.67 -1.15 -5.92
C GLU A 25 -11.72 -1.57 -4.90
N ALA A 26 -11.82 -2.88 -4.65
CA ALA A 26 -12.78 -3.42 -3.70
C ALA A 26 -12.52 -2.96 -2.26
N GLU A 27 -11.26 -2.95 -1.81
CA GLU A 27 -10.91 -2.58 -0.44
C GLU A 27 -10.96 -1.06 -0.20
N LEU A 28 -10.48 -0.22 -1.11
CA LEU A 28 -10.48 1.23 -0.93
C LEU A 28 -11.90 1.81 -0.79
N HIS A 29 -12.87 1.31 -1.53
CA HIS A 29 -14.27 1.72 -1.36
C HIS A 29 -14.82 1.37 0.03
N ARG A 30 -14.36 0.28 0.62
CA ARG A 30 -14.78 -0.14 1.97
C ARG A 30 -14.11 0.66 3.07
N VAL A 31 -12.84 1.04 2.87
CA VAL A 31 -12.06 1.82 3.84
C VAL A 31 -12.59 3.24 3.97
N THR A 32 -12.91 3.91 2.86
CA THR A 32 -13.17 5.35 2.84
C THR A 32 -14.65 5.72 2.77
N ARG A 33 -15.53 4.73 2.62
CA ARG A 33 -16.97 4.94 2.47
C ARG A 33 -17.25 5.95 1.32
N GLN A 34 -18.09 6.96 1.52
CA GLN A 34 -18.51 7.91 0.47
C GLN A 34 -17.73 9.23 0.46
N SER A 35 -16.69 9.35 1.26
CA SER A 35 -15.97 10.62 1.43
C SER A 35 -14.95 10.92 0.34
N ILE A 36 -14.56 9.92 -0.47
CA ILE A 36 -13.57 10.02 -1.53
C ILE A 36 -14.14 9.43 -2.81
N ILE A 37 -13.95 10.15 -3.91
CA ILE A 37 -14.19 9.64 -5.27
C ILE A 37 -12.87 9.12 -5.80
N TRP A 38 -12.79 7.82 -5.96
CA TRP A 38 -11.60 7.14 -6.46
C TRP A 38 -11.60 7.08 -7.99
N HIS A 39 -10.50 7.49 -8.61
CA HIS A 39 -10.24 7.37 -10.04
C HIS A 39 -9.08 6.45 -10.28
N TYR A 40 -9.30 5.41 -11.08
CA TYR A 40 -8.32 4.34 -11.27
C TYR A 40 -7.72 4.37 -12.67
N ALA A 41 -6.39 4.20 -12.76
CA ALA A 41 -5.70 3.91 -14.02
C ALA A 41 -4.83 2.67 -13.85
N ARG A 42 -4.79 1.82 -14.87
CA ARG A 42 -4.03 0.57 -14.84
C ARG A 42 -2.60 0.80 -15.31
N LEU A 43 -1.65 0.33 -14.50
CA LEU A 43 -0.24 0.22 -14.89
C LEU A 43 -0.08 -1.06 -15.71
N VAL A 44 0.01 -0.94 -17.02
CA VAL A 44 0.11 -2.08 -17.93
C VAL A 44 1.53 -2.22 -18.45
N PRO A 45 2.34 -3.15 -17.89
CA PRO A 45 3.69 -3.38 -18.37
C PRO A 45 3.65 -3.98 -19.79
N ALA A 46 4.62 -3.63 -20.62
CA ALA A 46 4.71 -4.14 -21.99
C ALA A 46 4.73 -5.67 -22.07
N SER A 47 5.35 -6.31 -21.07
CA SER A 47 5.43 -7.78 -20.97
C SER A 47 4.13 -8.46 -20.59
N ARG A 48 3.15 -7.71 -20.03
CA ARG A 48 1.88 -8.22 -19.51
C ARG A 48 2.01 -9.47 -18.61
N THR A 49 3.14 -9.63 -17.92
CA THR A 49 3.31 -10.67 -16.91
C THR A 49 2.59 -10.27 -15.62
N THR A 50 2.09 -11.25 -14.87
CA THR A 50 1.56 -11.08 -13.51
C THR A 50 2.58 -11.50 -12.46
N ARG A 51 3.59 -12.28 -12.90
CA ARG A 51 4.64 -12.77 -12.01
C ARG A 51 5.47 -11.61 -11.47
N LEU A 52 5.57 -11.54 -10.16
CA LEU A 52 6.37 -10.55 -9.45
C LEU A 52 7.87 -10.83 -9.61
N ASP A 53 8.48 -10.09 -10.50
CA ASP A 53 9.93 -10.08 -10.76
C ASP A 53 10.40 -8.67 -11.13
N ALA A 54 11.70 -8.51 -11.34
CA ALA A 54 12.31 -7.24 -11.72
C ALA A 54 11.72 -6.64 -13.02
N ARG A 55 11.40 -7.49 -13.99
CA ARG A 55 10.83 -7.06 -15.27
C ARG A 55 9.42 -6.52 -15.10
N PHE A 56 8.61 -7.20 -14.27
CA PHE A 56 7.26 -6.74 -13.93
C PHE A 56 7.29 -5.37 -13.24
N LEU A 57 8.09 -5.24 -12.17
CA LEU A 57 8.16 -4.00 -11.38
C LEU A 57 8.68 -2.81 -12.17
N LYS A 58 9.73 -3.00 -12.97
CA LYS A 58 10.24 -1.94 -13.87
C LYS A 58 9.20 -1.55 -14.89
N GLY A 59 8.53 -2.53 -15.52
CA GLY A 59 7.46 -2.27 -16.46
C GLY A 59 6.26 -1.54 -15.88
N LEU A 60 5.94 -1.74 -14.58
CA LEU A 60 4.92 -0.95 -13.90
C LEU A 60 5.36 0.51 -13.74
N LEU A 61 6.61 0.75 -13.33
CA LEU A 61 7.13 2.12 -13.17
C LEU A 61 7.23 2.85 -14.51
N GLU A 62 7.65 2.18 -15.57
CA GLU A 62 7.66 2.72 -16.94
C GLU A 62 6.24 3.08 -17.43
N ALA A 63 5.20 2.42 -16.93
CA ALA A 63 3.82 2.71 -17.28
C ALA A 63 3.21 3.91 -16.51
N VAL A 64 3.88 4.41 -15.46
CA VAL A 64 3.35 5.50 -14.61
C VAL A 64 3.01 6.76 -15.40
N PRO A 65 3.87 7.32 -16.29
CA PRO A 65 3.50 8.52 -17.04
C PRO A 65 2.25 8.36 -17.89
N GLY A 66 2.11 7.21 -18.57
CA GLY A 66 0.93 6.91 -19.38
C GLY A 66 -0.36 6.74 -18.55
N ALA A 67 -0.24 6.17 -17.36
CA ALA A 67 -1.37 6.04 -16.44
C ALA A 67 -1.78 7.39 -15.83
N LEU A 68 -0.81 8.25 -15.48
CA LEU A 68 -1.09 9.62 -15.03
C LEU A 68 -1.76 10.46 -16.13
N ALA A 69 -1.36 10.27 -17.39
CA ALA A 69 -1.97 10.97 -18.52
C ALA A 69 -3.47 10.62 -18.68
N GLN A 70 -3.91 9.41 -18.33
CA GLN A 70 -5.33 9.02 -18.35
C GLN A 70 -6.17 9.79 -17.32
N LEU A 71 -5.53 10.31 -16.28
CA LEU A 71 -6.18 11.02 -15.17
C LEU A 71 -5.97 12.55 -15.24
N SER A 72 -5.29 13.08 -16.27
CA SER A 72 -4.80 14.47 -16.32
C SER A 72 -5.89 15.53 -16.30
N GLU A 73 -7.08 15.23 -16.86
CA GLU A 73 -8.20 16.15 -16.93
C GLU A 73 -9.09 16.15 -15.67
N LEU A 74 -8.77 15.29 -14.71
CA LEU A 74 -9.52 15.20 -13.47
C LEU A 74 -8.95 16.16 -12.41
N PRO A 75 -9.79 16.72 -11.51
CA PRO A 75 -9.35 17.67 -10.49
C PRO A 75 -8.62 16.97 -9.33
N LEU A 76 -7.58 16.20 -9.64
CA LEU A 76 -6.81 15.45 -8.67
C LEU A 76 -5.72 16.31 -8.05
N ARG A 77 -5.58 16.21 -6.73
CA ARG A 77 -4.44 16.77 -5.98
C ARG A 77 -3.49 15.68 -5.49
N LEU A 78 -3.98 14.45 -5.42
CA LEU A 78 -3.29 13.30 -4.84
C LEU A 78 -3.57 12.06 -5.70
N VAL A 79 -2.51 11.33 -6.00
CA VAL A 79 -2.53 10.05 -6.71
C VAL A 79 -1.71 9.05 -5.92
N TYR A 80 -2.19 7.82 -5.79
CA TYR A 80 -1.46 6.73 -5.16
C TYR A 80 -0.85 5.78 -6.19
N LEU A 81 0.41 5.43 -6.00
CA LEU A 81 1.01 4.26 -6.64
C LEU A 81 0.70 3.04 -5.77
N ALA A 82 -0.37 2.30 -6.14
CA ALA A 82 -0.85 1.16 -5.39
C ALA A 82 -0.07 -0.13 -5.71
N CYS A 83 1.25 -0.05 -5.55
CA CYS A 83 2.19 -1.16 -5.68
C CYS A 83 3.30 -1.00 -4.63
N THR A 84 3.15 -1.67 -3.48
CA THR A 84 4.11 -1.56 -2.38
C THR A 84 5.51 -2.02 -2.81
N SER A 85 5.58 -3.16 -3.51
CA SER A 85 6.85 -3.75 -3.93
C SER A 85 7.64 -2.88 -4.94
N ALA A 86 6.97 -2.10 -5.78
CA ALA A 86 7.67 -1.19 -6.69
C ALA A 86 8.45 -0.11 -5.90
N ALA A 87 7.86 0.43 -4.84
CA ALA A 87 8.45 1.50 -4.06
C ALA A 87 9.71 1.04 -3.30
N PHE A 88 9.67 -0.11 -2.63
CA PHE A 88 10.84 -0.54 -1.85
C PHE A 88 11.91 -1.26 -2.69
N MET A 89 11.55 -1.88 -3.82
CA MET A 89 12.52 -2.52 -4.72
C MET A 89 13.24 -1.52 -5.63
N TYR A 90 12.56 -0.43 -6.00
CA TYR A 90 13.09 0.59 -6.91
C TYR A 90 12.79 2.00 -6.38
N PRO A 91 13.32 2.37 -5.19
CA PRO A 91 13.02 3.65 -4.56
C PRO A 91 13.42 4.84 -5.45
N GLU A 92 14.59 4.81 -6.09
CA GLU A 92 15.04 5.91 -6.96
C GLU A 92 14.10 6.13 -8.16
N SER A 93 13.59 5.05 -8.77
CA SER A 93 12.63 5.16 -9.89
C SER A 93 11.27 5.64 -9.41
N THR A 94 10.87 5.28 -8.20
CA THR A 94 9.63 5.75 -7.57
C THR A 94 9.75 7.23 -7.24
N ASP A 95 10.86 7.65 -6.65
CA ASP A 95 11.16 9.05 -6.34
C ASP A 95 11.19 9.92 -7.62
N ALA A 96 11.79 9.41 -8.70
CA ALA A 96 11.80 10.09 -10.00
C ALA A 96 10.35 10.26 -10.53
N ALA A 97 9.54 9.21 -10.48
CA ALA A 97 8.14 9.28 -10.89
C ALA A 97 7.33 10.28 -10.04
N GLN A 98 7.61 10.37 -8.73
CA GLN A 98 6.99 11.35 -7.83
C GLN A 98 7.40 12.79 -8.18
N GLN A 99 8.67 13.02 -8.49
CA GLN A 99 9.19 14.35 -8.88
C GLN A 99 8.67 14.83 -10.23
N GLU A 100 8.50 13.92 -11.19
CA GLU A 100 7.98 14.24 -12.53
C GLU A 100 6.46 14.43 -12.56
N ALA A 101 5.76 13.89 -11.59
CA ALA A 101 4.30 14.01 -11.51
C ALA A 101 3.88 15.46 -11.24
N ARG A 102 2.88 15.95 -11.99
CA ARG A 102 2.27 17.27 -11.77
C ARG A 102 1.31 17.32 -10.58
N VAL A 103 1.04 16.16 -9.99
CA VAL A 103 0.20 15.95 -8.82
C VAL A 103 1.04 15.30 -7.73
N LEU A 104 0.62 15.42 -6.47
CA LEU A 104 1.26 14.68 -5.39
C LEU A 104 1.07 13.18 -5.63
N LEU A 105 2.14 12.47 -5.94
CA LEU A 105 2.16 11.01 -6.10
C LEU A 105 2.74 10.38 -4.82
N VAL A 106 1.97 9.53 -4.16
CA VAL A 106 2.34 8.85 -2.91
C VAL A 106 2.34 7.35 -3.14
N SER A 107 3.40 6.65 -2.77
CA SER A 107 3.41 5.19 -2.87
C SER A 107 2.62 4.53 -1.73
N ALA A 108 2.21 3.27 -1.94
CA ALA A 108 1.60 2.47 -0.87
C ALA A 108 2.56 2.28 0.32
N PHE A 109 3.87 2.21 0.08
CA PHE A 109 4.89 2.13 1.13
C PHE A 109 4.95 3.42 1.95
N ASP A 110 4.92 4.59 1.31
CA ASP A 110 4.86 5.89 2.00
C ASP A 110 3.60 6.01 2.85
N ALA A 111 2.45 5.58 2.33
CA ALA A 111 1.20 5.58 3.09
C ALA A 111 1.29 4.71 4.36
N ILE A 112 1.95 3.54 4.29
CA ILE A 112 2.19 2.69 5.47
C ILE A 112 3.10 3.41 6.47
N THR A 113 4.22 3.98 6.02
CA THR A 113 5.18 4.66 6.91
C THR A 113 4.55 5.88 7.59
N VAL A 114 3.73 6.64 6.87
CA VAL A 114 2.96 7.76 7.46
C VAL A 114 1.96 7.26 8.50
N ALA A 115 1.24 6.16 8.22
CA ALA A 115 0.31 5.58 9.18
C ALA A 115 1.01 5.12 10.46
N LEU A 116 2.16 4.44 10.34
CA LEU A 116 2.98 4.02 11.48
C LEU A 116 3.48 5.22 12.30
N SER A 117 3.99 6.24 11.62
CA SER A 117 4.46 7.48 12.28
C SER A 117 3.34 8.18 13.06
N ARG A 118 2.13 8.26 12.52
CA ARG A 118 0.98 8.88 13.18
C ARG A 118 0.50 8.08 14.40
N LEU A 119 0.73 6.78 14.41
CA LEU A 119 0.45 5.90 15.56
C LEU A 119 1.62 5.85 16.55
N ALA A 120 2.70 6.61 16.32
CA ALA A 120 3.95 6.55 17.07
C ALA A 120 4.55 5.13 17.18
N VAL A 121 4.35 4.31 16.13
CA VAL A 121 4.85 2.95 16.02
C VAL A 121 6.26 2.96 15.44
N THR A 122 7.17 2.33 16.14
CA THR A 122 8.58 2.17 15.72
C THR A 122 9.03 0.72 15.60
N ARG A 123 8.21 -0.23 16.05
CA ARG A 123 8.49 -1.67 15.98
C ARG A 123 7.30 -2.43 15.39
N ILE A 124 7.56 -3.21 14.35
CA ILE A 124 6.51 -3.95 13.64
C ILE A 124 6.87 -5.44 13.48
N VAL A 125 5.82 -6.26 13.32
CA VAL A 125 5.92 -7.52 12.60
C VAL A 125 5.48 -7.27 11.17
N LEU A 126 6.26 -7.74 10.20
CA LEU A 126 6.00 -7.62 8.77
C LEU A 126 5.53 -8.96 8.20
N LEU A 127 4.34 -8.99 7.63
CA LEU A 127 3.78 -10.14 6.91
C LEU A 127 3.57 -9.76 5.45
N THR A 128 4.04 -10.62 4.54
CA THR A 128 3.97 -10.38 3.09
C THR A 128 3.61 -11.65 2.33
N PRO A 129 3.02 -11.56 1.14
CA PRO A 129 2.86 -12.71 0.26
C PRO A 129 4.12 -13.01 -0.57
N TYR A 130 5.09 -12.10 -0.60
CA TYR A 130 6.24 -12.10 -1.51
C TYR A 130 7.22 -13.27 -1.30
N PRO A 131 8.10 -13.55 -2.28
CA PRO A 131 9.31 -14.35 -2.05
C PRO A 131 10.16 -13.75 -0.92
N ASP A 132 10.88 -14.61 -0.20
CA ASP A 132 11.60 -14.22 1.01
C ASP A 132 12.63 -13.11 0.79
N GLU A 133 13.31 -13.10 -0.35
CA GLU A 133 14.27 -12.05 -0.73
C GLU A 133 13.60 -10.66 -0.83
N MET A 134 12.38 -10.61 -1.36
CA MET A 134 11.63 -9.35 -1.45
C MET A 134 11.09 -8.91 -0.09
N ALA A 135 10.64 -9.86 0.73
CA ALA A 135 10.22 -9.58 2.10
C ALA A 135 11.37 -9.03 2.96
N GLU A 136 12.62 -9.53 2.75
CA GLU A 136 13.81 -8.98 3.41
C GLU A 136 14.16 -7.57 2.88
N ALA A 137 14.05 -7.35 1.57
CA ALA A 137 14.27 -6.02 1.00
C ALA A 137 13.28 -4.98 1.58
N GLU A 138 12.01 -5.35 1.75
CA GLU A 138 11.02 -4.51 2.39
C GLU A 138 11.35 -4.24 3.85
N ALA A 139 11.71 -5.27 4.61
CA ALA A 139 12.13 -5.12 6.00
C ALA A 139 13.36 -4.19 6.14
N HIS A 140 14.29 -4.27 5.19
CA HIS A 140 15.43 -3.35 5.12
C HIS A 140 14.98 -1.89 4.90
N MET A 141 14.02 -1.66 4.02
CA MET A 141 13.48 -0.31 3.78
C MET A 141 12.77 0.26 5.00
N PHE A 142 11.99 -0.56 5.75
CA PHE A 142 11.40 -0.13 7.02
C PHE A 142 12.47 0.28 8.03
N ARG A 143 13.56 -0.50 8.18
CA ARG A 143 14.67 -0.15 9.07
C ARG A 143 15.35 1.15 8.66
N ARG A 144 15.53 1.39 7.36
CA ARG A 144 16.06 2.68 6.85
C ARG A 144 15.14 3.86 7.15
N SER A 145 13.84 3.63 7.25
CA SER A 145 12.83 4.63 7.66
C SER A 145 12.69 4.77 9.18
N GLY A 146 13.59 4.14 9.96
CA GLY A 146 13.57 4.22 11.44
C GLY A 146 12.56 3.28 12.11
N ILE A 147 12.01 2.30 11.37
CA ILE A 147 11.04 1.32 11.86
C ILE A 147 11.73 -0.03 11.98
N ASP A 148 11.83 -0.55 13.22
CA ASP A 148 12.41 -1.85 13.48
C ASP A 148 11.42 -2.98 13.12
N VAL A 149 11.92 -4.01 12.44
CA VAL A 149 11.15 -5.21 12.10
C VAL A 149 11.53 -6.32 13.08
N THR A 150 10.73 -6.47 14.13
CA THR A 150 10.98 -7.44 15.22
C THR A 150 10.75 -8.88 14.79
N GLY A 151 9.91 -9.09 13.78
CA GLY A 151 9.64 -10.38 13.19
C GLY A 151 9.11 -10.25 11.77
N ARG A 152 9.32 -11.29 10.96
CA ARG A 152 8.89 -11.31 9.58
C ARG A 152 8.44 -12.72 9.18
N ALA A 153 7.39 -12.81 8.37
CA ALA A 153 7.01 -14.04 7.69
C ALA A 153 6.49 -13.72 6.28
N SER A 154 6.71 -14.64 5.35
CA SER A 154 6.29 -14.51 3.96
C SER A 154 5.68 -15.81 3.42
N LEU A 155 4.72 -15.69 2.48
CA LEU A 155 4.11 -16.85 1.83
C LEU A 155 4.98 -17.43 0.70
N GLY A 156 6.03 -16.71 0.28
CA GLY A 156 6.92 -17.14 -0.77
C GLY A 156 6.33 -17.15 -2.17
N LEU A 157 5.23 -16.45 -2.39
CA LEU A 157 4.51 -16.44 -3.67
C LEU A 157 5.08 -15.39 -4.62
N ALA A 158 5.08 -15.71 -5.90
CA ALA A 158 5.46 -14.78 -6.97
C ALA A 158 4.25 -14.32 -7.82
N ASP A 159 3.05 -14.82 -7.55
CA ASP A 159 1.80 -14.52 -8.27
C ASP A 159 0.58 -15.00 -7.43
N GLY A 160 -0.65 -14.73 -7.91
CA GLY A 160 -1.88 -15.25 -7.32
C GLY A 160 -2.24 -14.64 -5.96
N TYR A 161 -1.85 -13.42 -5.68
CA TYR A 161 -2.07 -12.78 -4.37
C TYR A 161 -3.54 -12.57 -4.02
N ASP A 162 -4.40 -12.38 -5.01
CA ASP A 162 -5.84 -12.20 -4.88
C ASP A 162 -6.58 -13.47 -4.42
N THR A 163 -5.93 -14.62 -4.51
CA THR A 163 -6.46 -15.91 -4.06
C THR A 163 -6.07 -16.30 -2.65
N ILE A 164 -5.23 -15.49 -1.98
CA ILE A 164 -4.79 -15.75 -0.60
C ILE A 164 -5.98 -15.69 0.34
N THR A 165 -6.14 -16.75 1.12
CA THR A 165 -7.23 -16.91 2.09
C THR A 165 -6.86 -16.38 3.47
N GLY A 166 -7.88 -16.05 4.27
CA GLY A 166 -7.67 -15.67 5.67
C GLY A 166 -6.99 -16.75 6.51
N VAL A 167 -7.19 -18.02 6.17
CA VAL A 167 -6.51 -19.15 6.84
C VAL A 167 -4.99 -19.07 6.62
N GLN A 168 -4.57 -18.88 5.38
CA GLN A 168 -3.14 -18.75 5.06
C GLN A 168 -2.48 -17.55 5.77
N VAL A 169 -3.20 -16.43 5.92
CA VAL A 169 -2.69 -15.27 6.66
C VAL A 169 -2.55 -15.58 8.16
N LYS A 170 -3.49 -16.30 8.75
CA LYS A 170 -3.42 -16.72 10.17
C LYS A 170 -2.26 -17.70 10.40
N GLU A 171 -2.13 -18.70 9.54
CA GLU A 171 -0.99 -19.63 9.58
C GLU A 171 0.35 -18.90 9.41
N LEU A 172 0.39 -17.86 8.56
CA LEU A 172 1.58 -17.04 8.38
C LEU A 172 1.99 -16.33 9.68
N ILE A 173 1.03 -15.83 10.45
CA ILE A 173 1.31 -15.19 11.74
C ILE A 173 1.87 -16.20 12.75
N GLU A 174 1.39 -17.43 12.76
CA GLU A 174 1.86 -18.50 13.63
C GLU A 174 3.34 -18.87 13.38
N ASN A 175 3.86 -18.59 12.18
CA ASN A 175 5.26 -18.75 11.87
C ASN A 175 6.17 -17.66 12.46
N VAL A 176 5.59 -16.59 13.00
CA VAL A 176 6.35 -15.55 13.71
C VAL A 176 6.48 -15.93 15.19
N SER A 177 7.68 -15.85 15.73
CA SER A 177 7.90 -16.16 17.15
C SER A 177 7.06 -15.25 18.07
N CYS A 178 6.50 -15.81 19.13
CA CYS A 178 5.73 -15.05 20.13
C CYS A 178 6.51 -13.86 20.67
N GLY A 179 7.81 -14.04 20.97
CA GLY A 179 8.66 -12.96 21.46
C GLY A 179 8.87 -11.81 20.46
N ALA A 180 8.78 -12.07 19.14
CA ALA A 180 8.81 -11.02 18.13
C ALA A 180 7.47 -10.28 18.08
N ILE A 181 6.35 -11.00 18.18
CA ILE A 181 5.01 -10.42 18.25
C ILE A 181 4.88 -9.55 19.52
N ASP A 182 5.35 -10.04 20.65
CA ASP A 182 5.27 -9.28 21.92
C ASP A 182 6.01 -7.93 21.87
N LYS A 183 7.18 -7.91 21.22
CA LYS A 183 7.99 -6.70 21.06
C LYS A 183 7.42 -5.71 20.04
N ALA A 184 6.65 -6.17 19.08
CA ALA A 184 6.04 -5.32 18.07
C ALA A 184 4.94 -4.43 18.66
N GLU A 185 4.79 -3.24 18.12
CA GLU A 185 3.74 -2.27 18.45
C GLU A 185 2.58 -2.35 17.45
N ALA A 186 2.84 -2.86 16.23
CA ALA A 186 1.83 -3.10 15.21
C ALA A 186 2.21 -4.28 14.30
N ILE A 187 1.23 -4.79 13.59
CA ILE A 187 1.39 -5.79 12.54
C ILE A 187 1.13 -5.11 11.19
N VAL A 188 2.03 -5.29 10.24
CA VAL A 188 1.89 -4.77 8.86
C VAL A 188 1.63 -5.93 7.91
N LEU A 189 0.51 -5.86 7.19
CA LEU A 189 0.14 -6.75 6.09
C LEU A 189 0.49 -6.05 4.77
N SER A 190 1.67 -6.28 4.25
CA SER A 190 2.20 -5.51 3.13
C SER A 190 2.02 -6.23 1.80
N CYS A 191 1.10 -5.76 1.05
CA CYS A 191 0.84 -5.92 -0.39
C CYS A 191 -0.54 -5.34 -0.72
N THR A 192 -0.68 -4.64 -1.81
CA THR A 192 -1.99 -4.14 -2.27
C THR A 192 -2.83 -5.22 -2.96
N GLY A 193 -2.21 -6.33 -3.34
CA GLY A 193 -2.82 -7.38 -4.15
C GLY A 193 -3.48 -8.52 -3.37
N TRP A 194 -3.35 -8.58 -2.06
CA TRP A 194 -4.00 -9.64 -1.27
C TRP A 194 -5.20 -9.10 -0.46
N PRO A 195 -6.30 -9.86 -0.36
CA PRO A 195 -7.50 -9.42 0.36
C PRO A 195 -7.27 -9.51 1.86
N THR A 196 -7.16 -8.36 2.53
CA THR A 196 -6.83 -8.27 3.96
C THR A 196 -7.88 -7.58 4.79
N PHE A 197 -8.75 -6.77 4.18
CA PHE A 197 -9.65 -5.87 4.90
C PHE A 197 -10.54 -6.59 5.92
N ASP A 198 -11.10 -7.74 5.56
CA ASP A 198 -12.00 -8.50 6.45
C ASP A 198 -11.27 -9.18 7.61
N LEU A 199 -9.97 -9.38 7.49
CA LEU A 199 -9.16 -10.03 8.51
C LEU A 199 -8.71 -9.07 9.62
N ILE A 200 -8.59 -7.78 9.30
CA ILE A 200 -8.02 -6.77 10.21
C ILE A 200 -8.71 -6.75 11.58
N PRO A 201 -10.06 -6.69 11.70
CA PRO A 201 -10.71 -6.63 13.00
C PRO A 201 -10.45 -7.87 13.88
N GLU A 202 -10.44 -9.04 13.27
CA GLU A 202 -10.18 -10.30 13.97
C GLU A 202 -8.73 -10.36 14.45
N LEU A 203 -7.77 -10.02 13.59
CA LEU A 203 -6.35 -10.01 13.92
C LEU A 203 -6.04 -8.98 15.00
N GLN A 204 -6.60 -7.78 14.93
CA GLN A 204 -6.45 -6.77 15.98
C GLN A 204 -6.95 -7.29 17.33
N LYS A 205 -8.11 -7.95 17.34
CA LYS A 205 -8.68 -8.52 18.56
C LYS A 205 -7.83 -9.64 19.14
N SER A 206 -7.34 -10.56 18.29
CA SER A 206 -6.56 -11.72 18.74
C SER A 206 -5.14 -11.35 19.19
N LEU A 207 -4.51 -10.38 18.53
CA LEU A 207 -3.13 -9.98 18.81
C LEU A 207 -3.03 -8.81 19.81
N GLY A 208 -4.14 -8.11 20.07
CA GLY A 208 -4.15 -6.93 20.95
C GLY A 208 -3.31 -5.75 20.41
N LYS A 209 -3.11 -5.69 19.09
CA LYS A 209 -2.23 -4.70 18.43
C LYS A 209 -2.92 -4.12 17.19
N PRO A 210 -2.56 -2.87 16.80
CA PRO A 210 -2.96 -2.33 15.51
C PRO A 210 -2.49 -3.23 14.37
N VAL A 211 -3.36 -3.44 13.39
CA VAL A 211 -3.06 -4.16 12.14
C VAL A 211 -3.26 -3.19 10.98
N ILE A 212 -2.25 -3.00 10.17
CA ILE A 212 -2.22 -2.04 9.06
C ILE A 212 -1.97 -2.83 7.77
N SER A 213 -2.89 -2.74 6.80
CA SER A 213 -2.62 -3.22 5.45
C SER A 213 -2.27 -2.08 4.51
N SER A 214 -1.63 -2.40 3.37
CA SER A 214 -1.29 -1.40 2.35
C SER A 214 -2.53 -0.61 1.90
N ASN A 215 -3.65 -1.28 1.64
CA ASN A 215 -4.88 -0.63 1.19
C ASN A 215 -5.55 0.18 2.31
N LEU A 216 -5.53 -0.31 3.56
CA LEU A 216 -6.00 0.45 4.71
C LEU A 216 -5.19 1.74 4.89
N ALA A 217 -3.86 1.66 4.76
CA ALA A 217 -2.97 2.81 4.88
C ALA A 217 -3.25 3.85 3.79
N ILE A 218 -3.40 3.44 2.52
CA ILE A 218 -3.79 4.34 1.42
C ILE A 218 -5.12 5.05 1.74
N GLY A 219 -6.15 4.29 2.10
CA GLY A 219 -7.47 4.84 2.37
C GLY A 219 -7.47 5.80 3.58
N TRP A 220 -6.76 5.44 4.64
CA TRP A 220 -6.60 6.30 5.80
C TRP A 220 -5.83 7.59 5.48
N HIS A 221 -4.70 7.48 4.74
CA HIS A 221 -3.92 8.64 4.32
C HIS A 221 -4.75 9.60 3.47
N ALA A 222 -5.53 9.09 2.53
CA ALA A 222 -6.41 9.89 1.69
C ALA A 222 -7.50 10.63 2.51
N GLN A 223 -8.03 10.02 3.56
CA GLN A 223 -8.98 10.67 4.46
C GLN A 223 -8.33 11.79 5.28
N GLN A 224 -7.07 11.64 5.69
CA GLN A 224 -6.34 12.68 6.42
C GLN A 224 -5.99 13.87 5.50
N ALA A 225 -5.60 13.61 4.25
CA ALA A 225 -5.27 14.64 3.27
C ALA A 225 -6.45 15.58 2.90
N ARG A 226 -7.69 15.21 3.26
CA ARG A 226 -8.89 16.07 3.12
C ARG A 226 -8.97 17.20 4.14
N ARG A 227 -8.34 17.02 5.30
CA ARG A 227 -8.46 18.02 6.39
C ARG A 227 -7.54 19.19 6.10
N PRO A 228 -8.05 20.45 6.08
CA PRO A 228 -7.23 21.63 5.79
C PRO A 228 -6.07 21.86 6.78
N ASP A 229 -6.15 21.26 7.97
CA ASP A 229 -5.24 21.50 9.09
C ASP A 229 -4.21 20.38 9.30
N ALA A 230 -3.98 19.52 8.30
CA ALA A 230 -3.09 18.35 8.42
C ALA A 230 -1.68 18.60 7.83
N ALA A 231 -1.21 19.86 7.78
CA ALA A 231 0.14 20.23 7.37
C ALA A 231 1.02 20.52 8.59
#